data_15ece0f2c36809f68b859b045698ba0a
#
_entry.id   15ece0f2c36809f68b859b045698ba0a
#
_cell.length_a   1.000
_cell.length_b   1.000
_cell.length_c   1.000
_cell.angle_alpha   90.00
_cell.angle_beta   90.00
_cell.angle_gamma   90.00
#
_symmetry.space_group_name_H-M   'P 1'
#
loop_
_entity.id
_entity.type
_entity.pdbx_description
1 polymer ?
#
loop_
_entity_poly.entity_id
_entity_poly.type
_entity_poly.pdbx_seq_one_letter_code
_entity_poly.pdbx_strand_id
1 'polypeptide(L)'
;MLLRAKLDVNREIEEATFNISDAITAYYDYSFFINKAKASITRRGTGRGLLLDIHGSADHLQRTVLGYLVHSNYLDKGDYSMDMSSIRSLGNHWCGIDNICFKEFVQGNRSLGYFMNQQGLLAIPSPQNKKIKPAVITYLSGGYTVAKFGSRDGGNVDGIQLEFSRALRSSWNHNAKNKVARAILNFHKFNYPGEP
;
A
#
# COMPACT_ATOMS: atom_id res chain seq x y z
N MET A 1 22.39 -0.69 9.37
CA MET A 1 20.91 -0.76 9.39
C MET A 1 20.44 -0.07 10.66
N LEU A 2 19.64 0.98 10.56
CA LEU A 2 19.10 1.67 11.74
C LEU A 2 17.97 0.82 12.36
N LEU A 3 18.03 0.60 13.67
CA LEU A 3 16.96 -0.10 14.39
C LEU A 3 15.76 0.86 14.60
N ARG A 4 14.53 0.36 14.54
CA ARG A 4 13.31 1.12 14.85
C ARG A 4 13.35 1.78 16.23
N ALA A 5 14.07 1.20 17.18
CA ALA A 5 14.31 1.80 18.49
C ALA A 5 15.13 3.11 18.45
N LYS A 6 15.75 3.44 17.30
CA LYS A 6 16.50 4.68 17.10
C LYS A 6 15.79 5.66 16.17
N LEU A 7 15.04 5.13 15.20
CA LEU A 7 14.23 5.89 14.26
C LEU A 7 13.19 4.98 13.62
N ASP A 8 11.92 5.28 13.78
CA ASP A 8 10.80 4.62 13.08
C ASP A 8 10.05 5.62 12.20
N VAL A 9 10.48 5.79 10.95
CA VAL A 9 9.88 6.75 10.00
C VAL A 9 8.41 6.47 9.67
N ASN A 10 7.88 5.30 10.07
CA ASN A 10 6.46 4.95 9.95
C ASN A 10 5.64 5.37 11.20
N ARG A 11 6.00 6.51 11.80
CA ARG A 11 5.37 7.13 12.97
C ARG A 11 5.35 8.65 12.83
N GLU A 12 4.56 9.31 13.68
CA GLU A 12 4.68 10.77 13.88
C GLU A 12 6.06 11.13 14.42
N ILE A 13 6.52 12.34 14.15
CA ILE A 13 7.92 12.74 14.37
C ILE A 13 8.38 12.57 15.82
N GLU A 14 7.55 12.87 16.80
CA GLU A 14 7.86 12.74 18.22
C GLU A 14 8.10 11.27 18.60
N GLU A 15 7.22 10.37 18.16
CA GLU A 15 7.37 8.91 18.37
C GLU A 15 8.52 8.34 17.54
N ALA A 16 8.71 8.87 16.33
CA ALA A 16 9.72 8.38 15.39
C ALA A 16 11.14 8.62 15.85
N THR A 17 11.40 9.77 16.47
CA THR A 17 12.76 10.32 16.72
C THR A 17 13.15 10.37 18.17
N PHE A 18 12.19 10.21 19.10
CA PHE A 18 12.41 10.38 20.55
C PHE A 18 13.05 11.74 20.88
N ASN A 19 12.79 12.77 20.05
CA ASN A 19 13.38 14.11 20.13
C ASN A 19 14.92 14.15 20.03
N ILE A 20 15.55 13.14 19.42
CA ILE A 20 16.99 13.09 19.18
C ILE A 20 17.31 13.83 17.86
N SER A 21 18.18 14.83 17.92
CA SER A 21 18.52 15.74 16.81
C SER A 21 18.89 15.00 15.50
N ASP A 22 19.77 14.01 15.57
CA ASP A 22 20.20 13.24 14.38
C ASP A 22 19.03 12.43 13.80
N ALA A 23 18.16 11.87 14.66
CA ALA A 23 16.98 11.13 14.22
C ALA A 23 15.95 12.08 13.58
N ILE A 24 15.77 13.29 14.11
CA ILE A 24 14.93 14.33 13.52
C ILE A 24 15.42 14.70 12.13
N THR A 25 16.72 14.92 11.97
CA THR A 25 17.33 15.22 10.66
C THR A 25 17.06 14.10 9.67
N ALA A 26 17.35 12.85 10.04
CA ALA A 26 17.12 11.67 9.18
C ALA A 26 15.63 11.46 8.83
N TYR A 27 14.71 11.82 9.75
CA TYR A 27 13.26 11.78 9.50
C TYR A 27 12.84 12.81 8.44
N TYR A 28 13.38 14.03 8.53
CA TYR A 28 13.11 15.06 7.51
C TYR A 28 13.72 14.70 6.16
N ASP A 29 14.92 14.13 6.11
CA ASP A 29 15.55 13.65 4.89
C ASP A 29 14.71 12.57 4.21
N TYR A 30 14.22 11.59 4.98
CA TYR A 30 13.31 10.56 4.48
C TYR A 30 12.05 11.18 3.84
N SER A 31 11.40 12.09 4.56
CA SER A 31 10.20 12.78 4.08
C SER A 31 10.48 13.63 2.84
N PHE A 32 11.62 14.33 2.81
CA PHE A 32 12.07 15.13 1.68
C PHE A 32 12.26 14.28 0.42
N PHE A 33 12.94 13.12 0.52
CA PHE A 33 13.18 12.26 -0.63
C PHE A 33 11.89 11.66 -1.18
N ILE A 34 10.94 11.25 -0.33
CA ILE A 34 9.63 10.79 -0.80
C ILE A 34 8.89 11.92 -1.54
N ASN A 35 8.83 13.11 -0.95
CA ASN A 35 8.16 14.25 -1.59
C ASN A 35 8.82 14.65 -2.91
N LYS A 36 10.14 14.60 -3.01
CA LYS A 36 10.88 14.84 -4.25
C LYS A 36 10.57 13.79 -5.32
N ALA A 37 10.48 12.51 -4.95
CA ALA A 37 10.07 11.44 -5.83
C ALA A 37 8.62 11.63 -6.32
N LYS A 38 7.67 11.94 -5.42
CA LYS A 38 6.28 12.26 -5.75
C LYS A 38 6.21 13.43 -6.73
N ALA A 39 6.93 14.52 -6.47
CA ALA A 39 6.99 15.68 -7.37
C ALA A 39 7.58 15.34 -8.75
N SER A 40 8.53 14.41 -8.84
CA SER A 40 9.06 13.92 -10.11
C SER A 40 8.03 13.12 -10.90
N ILE A 41 7.25 12.27 -10.25
CA ILE A 41 6.17 11.50 -10.85
C ILE A 41 5.10 12.45 -11.39
N THR A 42 4.64 13.40 -10.58
CA THR A 42 3.56 14.33 -10.97
C THR A 42 3.92 15.33 -12.06
N ARG A 43 5.19 15.47 -12.41
CA ARG A 43 5.64 16.28 -13.55
C ARG A 43 5.65 15.53 -14.89
N ARG A 44 5.45 14.22 -14.88
CA ARG A 44 5.52 13.35 -16.06
C ARG A 44 4.15 12.71 -16.33
N GLY A 45 3.88 12.38 -17.57
CA GLY A 45 2.66 11.70 -17.97
C GLY A 45 1.39 12.43 -17.54
N THR A 46 0.43 11.71 -16.99
CA THR A 46 -0.84 12.25 -16.45
C THR A 46 -0.67 12.81 -15.02
N GLY A 47 0.51 12.73 -14.45
CA GLY A 47 0.84 13.22 -13.13
C GLY A 47 0.37 12.31 -11.99
N ARG A 48 -0.07 11.08 -12.28
CA ARG A 48 -0.48 10.09 -11.27
C ARG A 48 0.62 9.06 -11.04
N GLY A 49 0.63 8.46 -9.87
CA GLY A 49 1.61 7.44 -9.57
C GLY A 49 1.28 6.60 -8.34
N LEU A 50 2.16 5.66 -8.04
CA LEU A 50 1.99 4.69 -6.98
C LEU A 50 3.21 4.65 -6.07
N LEU A 51 2.99 4.81 -4.78
CA LEU A 51 3.96 4.57 -3.70
C LEU A 51 3.66 3.22 -3.07
N LEU A 52 4.68 2.38 -2.96
CA LEU A 52 4.59 1.09 -2.29
C LEU A 52 5.43 1.13 -1.01
N ASP A 53 4.77 0.95 0.13
CA ASP A 53 5.41 0.87 1.45
C ASP A 53 5.61 -0.61 1.81
N ILE A 54 6.86 -1.08 1.78
CA ILE A 54 7.19 -2.51 1.87
C ILE A 54 7.53 -2.89 3.30
N HIS A 55 6.71 -3.79 3.86
CA HIS A 55 6.83 -4.35 5.20
C HIS A 55 6.81 -5.88 5.19
N GLY A 56 6.88 -6.47 6.36
CA GLY A 56 6.76 -7.91 6.55
C GLY A 56 5.90 -8.27 7.75
N SER A 57 4.90 -9.13 7.52
CA SER A 57 4.00 -9.61 8.55
C SER A 57 4.33 -11.03 9.02
N ALA A 58 3.78 -11.37 10.17
CA ALA A 58 3.77 -12.72 10.73
C ALA A 58 2.41 -13.42 10.54
N ASP A 59 1.66 -13.07 9.47
CA ASP A 59 0.37 -13.71 9.18
C ASP A 59 0.54 -15.23 9.06
N HIS A 60 -0.18 -15.97 9.91
CA HIS A 60 -0.05 -17.43 10.02
C HIS A 60 -0.61 -18.16 8.78
N LEU A 61 -1.52 -17.53 8.04
CA LEU A 61 -2.04 -18.05 6.78
C LEU A 61 -1.12 -17.75 5.59
N GLN A 62 0.05 -17.17 5.87
CA GLN A 62 1.10 -16.89 4.89
C GLN A 62 0.64 -16.05 3.69
N ARG A 63 -0.33 -15.15 3.91
CA ARG A 63 -0.81 -14.19 2.91
C ARG A 63 0.00 -12.91 2.97
N THR A 64 0.15 -12.25 1.84
CA THR A 64 0.56 -10.84 1.80
C THR A 64 -0.64 -9.98 2.17
N VAL A 65 -0.50 -9.15 3.19
CA VAL A 65 -1.55 -8.22 3.60
C VAL A 65 -1.34 -6.89 2.87
N LEU A 66 -2.42 -6.37 2.27
CA LEU A 66 -2.40 -5.11 1.52
C LEU A 66 -3.18 -4.06 2.30
N GLY A 67 -2.49 -2.99 2.67
CA GLY A 67 -3.06 -1.89 3.44
C GLY A 67 -3.40 -0.69 2.55
N TYR A 68 -4.69 -0.31 2.57
CA TYR A 68 -5.27 0.81 1.83
C TYR A 68 -5.84 1.87 2.77
N LEU A 69 -5.52 1.85 4.07
CA LEU A 69 -6.12 2.60 5.19
C LEU A 69 -7.58 2.20 5.51
N VAL A 70 -8.15 1.26 4.80
CA VAL A 70 -9.51 0.76 5.07
C VAL A 70 -9.43 -0.36 6.10
N HIS A 71 -10.06 -0.19 7.26
CA HIS A 71 -10.05 -1.18 8.33
C HIS A 71 -10.85 -2.45 7.99
N SER A 72 -10.50 -3.58 8.62
CA SER A 72 -11.08 -4.89 8.35
C SER A 72 -12.59 -4.96 8.46
N ASN A 73 -13.18 -4.31 9.46
CA ASN A 73 -14.63 -4.30 9.66
C ASN A 73 -15.40 -3.60 8.53
N TYR A 74 -14.81 -2.61 7.88
CA TYR A 74 -15.38 -1.97 6.70
C TYR A 74 -15.21 -2.85 5.46
N LEU A 75 -14.04 -3.47 5.29
CA LEU A 75 -13.78 -4.41 4.20
C LEU A 75 -14.74 -5.62 4.25
N ASP A 76 -14.95 -6.20 5.45
CA ASP A 76 -15.80 -7.37 5.64
C ASP A 76 -17.28 -7.07 5.36
N LYS A 77 -17.74 -5.86 5.66
CA LYS A 77 -19.10 -5.38 5.35
C LYS A 77 -19.23 -4.89 3.92
N GLY A 78 -18.12 -4.59 3.24
CA GLY A 78 -18.13 -3.87 1.98
C GLY A 78 -18.68 -2.44 2.11
N ASP A 79 -18.54 -1.83 3.28
CA ASP A 79 -19.08 -0.50 3.61
C ASP A 79 -17.91 0.48 3.83
N TYR A 80 -17.33 0.92 2.72
CA TYR A 80 -16.26 1.92 2.71
C TYR A 80 -16.31 2.78 1.46
N SER A 81 -15.87 4.02 1.62
CA SER A 81 -15.72 4.99 0.54
C SER A 81 -14.25 5.18 0.14
N MET A 82 -14.04 5.75 -1.04
CA MET A 82 -12.70 6.09 -1.50
C MET A 82 -12.03 7.18 -0.63
N ASP A 83 -12.81 8.04 0.03
CA ASP A 83 -12.28 9.08 0.92
C ASP A 83 -11.55 8.53 2.14
N MET A 84 -11.82 7.27 2.50
CA MET A 84 -11.13 6.59 3.60
C MET A 84 -9.78 6.02 3.17
N SER A 85 -9.48 5.97 1.87
CA SER A 85 -8.42 5.16 1.30
C SER A 85 -7.19 5.96 0.85
N SER A 86 -6.02 5.38 1.04
CA SER A 86 -4.74 5.88 0.53
C SER A 86 -4.59 5.81 -1.00
N ILE A 87 -5.56 5.18 -1.71
CA ILE A 87 -5.65 5.13 -3.18
C ILE A 87 -6.86 5.91 -3.69
N ARG A 88 -7.21 7.02 -3.04
CA ARG A 88 -8.35 7.88 -3.39
C ARG A 88 -8.22 8.45 -4.80
N SER A 89 -7.02 8.86 -5.22
CA SER A 89 -6.79 9.43 -6.56
C SER A 89 -7.12 8.43 -7.66
N LEU A 90 -6.77 7.16 -7.47
CA LEU A 90 -7.12 6.08 -8.38
C LEU A 90 -8.65 5.91 -8.47
N GLY A 91 -9.32 5.90 -7.32
CA GLY A 91 -10.78 5.84 -7.25
C GLY A 91 -11.45 7.01 -7.99
N ASN A 92 -11.04 8.22 -7.69
CA ASN A 92 -11.59 9.43 -8.32
C ASN A 92 -11.42 9.41 -9.86
N HIS A 93 -10.26 8.94 -10.34
CA HIS A 93 -10.00 8.88 -11.77
C HIS A 93 -10.93 7.92 -12.52
N TRP A 94 -11.17 6.74 -11.97
CA TRP A 94 -11.92 5.69 -12.67
C TRP A 94 -13.41 5.66 -12.32
N CYS A 95 -13.76 6.07 -11.13
CA CYS A 95 -15.09 5.88 -10.55
C CYS A 95 -15.82 7.21 -10.26
N GLY A 96 -15.13 8.35 -10.34
CA GLY A 96 -15.70 9.62 -9.89
C GLY A 96 -16.09 9.53 -8.41
N ILE A 97 -17.39 9.52 -8.11
CA ILE A 97 -17.92 9.39 -6.74
C ILE A 97 -18.51 8.00 -6.43
N ASP A 98 -18.43 7.05 -7.38
CA ASP A 98 -19.04 5.73 -7.22
C ASP A 98 -18.18 4.81 -6.33
N ASN A 99 -18.58 4.66 -5.08
CA ASN A 99 -17.95 3.77 -4.13
C ASN A 99 -18.13 2.27 -4.44
N ILE A 100 -19.14 1.89 -5.22
CA ILE A 100 -19.33 0.50 -5.66
C ILE A 100 -18.24 0.15 -6.67
N CYS A 101 -18.02 1.02 -7.65
CA CYS A 101 -16.90 0.92 -8.58
C CYS A 101 -15.55 0.88 -7.84
N PHE A 102 -15.36 1.73 -6.83
CA PHE A 102 -14.11 1.81 -6.07
C PHE A 102 -13.73 0.48 -5.40
N LYS A 103 -14.70 -0.35 -5.00
CA LYS A 103 -14.42 -1.67 -4.39
C LYS A 103 -13.65 -2.62 -5.30
N GLU A 104 -13.73 -2.44 -6.62
CA GLU A 104 -12.95 -3.22 -7.58
C GLU A 104 -11.43 -2.99 -7.43
N PHE A 105 -11.00 -1.81 -6.98
CA PHE A 105 -9.58 -1.46 -6.78
C PHE A 105 -9.02 -1.96 -5.46
N VAL A 106 -9.86 -2.28 -4.49
CA VAL A 106 -9.45 -2.76 -3.17
C VAL A 106 -9.61 -4.28 -3.04
N GLN A 107 -10.77 -4.82 -3.45
CA GLN A 107 -11.15 -6.23 -3.24
C GLN A 107 -11.56 -6.95 -4.53
N GLY A 108 -11.66 -6.25 -5.65
CA GLY A 108 -12.10 -6.79 -6.94
C GLY A 108 -10.97 -7.08 -7.90
N ASN A 109 -11.33 -7.24 -9.18
CA ASN A 109 -10.42 -7.66 -10.25
C ASN A 109 -9.44 -6.56 -10.71
N ARG A 110 -9.57 -5.35 -10.19
CA ARG A 110 -8.63 -4.25 -10.40
C ARG A 110 -7.67 -4.05 -9.23
N SER A 111 -7.79 -4.85 -8.16
CA SER A 111 -6.95 -4.73 -6.96
C SER A 111 -5.55 -5.31 -7.16
N LEU A 112 -4.56 -4.79 -6.43
CA LEU A 112 -3.22 -5.40 -6.37
C LEU A 112 -3.29 -6.86 -5.89
N GLY A 113 -4.24 -7.18 -5.00
CA GLY A 113 -4.48 -8.55 -4.54
C GLY A 113 -4.87 -9.50 -5.66
N TYR A 114 -5.69 -9.06 -6.62
CA TYR A 114 -6.00 -9.83 -7.82
C TYR A 114 -4.73 -10.14 -8.62
N PHE A 115 -3.92 -9.14 -8.93
CA PHE A 115 -2.70 -9.33 -9.71
C PHE A 115 -1.65 -10.20 -8.99
N MET A 116 -1.58 -10.13 -7.66
CA MET A 116 -0.76 -11.04 -6.87
C MET A 116 -1.24 -12.50 -6.98
N ASN A 117 -2.55 -12.73 -6.85
CA ASN A 117 -3.14 -14.06 -6.98
C ASN A 117 -2.93 -14.66 -8.38
N GLN A 118 -2.94 -13.85 -9.43
CA GLN A 118 -2.61 -14.28 -10.80
C GLN A 118 -1.15 -14.78 -10.93
N GLN A 119 -0.25 -14.37 -10.03
CA GLN A 119 1.12 -14.88 -9.97
C GLN A 119 1.27 -16.05 -8.96
N GLY A 120 0.17 -16.55 -8.40
CA GLY A 120 0.19 -17.59 -7.36
C GLY A 120 0.70 -17.09 -6.02
N LEU A 121 0.61 -15.80 -5.75
CA LEU A 121 0.93 -15.18 -4.47
C LEU A 121 -0.37 -14.92 -3.70
N LEU A 122 -0.54 -15.56 -2.55
CA LEU A 122 -1.72 -15.32 -1.71
C LEU A 122 -1.71 -13.88 -1.18
N ALA A 123 -2.81 -13.15 -1.39
CA ALA A 123 -2.96 -11.77 -0.95
C ALA A 123 -4.35 -11.50 -0.37
N ILE A 124 -4.42 -10.54 0.56
CA ILE A 124 -5.64 -10.09 1.22
C ILE A 124 -5.58 -8.57 1.45
N PRO A 125 -6.64 -7.79 1.08
CA PRO A 125 -7.84 -8.22 0.36
C PRO A 125 -7.55 -8.59 -1.10
N SER A 126 -8.39 -9.46 -1.64
CA SER A 126 -8.38 -9.87 -3.05
C SER A 126 -9.74 -10.45 -3.43
N PRO A 127 -10.07 -10.68 -4.70
CA PRO A 127 -11.34 -11.32 -5.09
C PRO A 127 -11.55 -12.70 -4.45
N GLN A 128 -10.46 -13.46 -4.25
CA GLN A 128 -10.48 -14.78 -3.63
C GLN A 128 -10.54 -14.71 -2.09
N ASN A 129 -10.08 -13.60 -1.50
CA ASN A 129 -10.01 -13.38 -0.07
C ASN A 129 -10.57 -12.00 0.29
N LYS A 130 -11.88 -11.80 0.04
CA LYS A 130 -12.56 -10.52 0.30
C LYS A 130 -12.72 -10.26 1.81
N LYS A 131 -13.07 -11.31 2.58
CA LYS A 131 -13.28 -11.20 4.01
C LYS A 131 -11.96 -11.33 4.78
N ILE A 132 -11.74 -10.39 5.66
CA ILE A 132 -10.58 -10.36 6.54
C ILE A 132 -10.76 -11.28 7.74
N LYS A 133 -11.98 -11.30 8.32
CA LYS A 133 -12.33 -12.19 9.43
C LYS A 133 -12.85 -13.55 8.93
N PRO A 134 -12.60 -14.66 9.65
CA PRO A 134 -12.02 -14.70 10.99
C PRO A 134 -10.49 -14.83 11.03
N ALA A 135 -9.77 -14.09 10.22
CA ALA A 135 -8.32 -14.07 10.37
C ALA A 135 -7.97 -13.58 11.79
N VAL A 136 -7.38 -14.46 12.57
CA VAL A 136 -7.11 -14.28 13.99
C VAL A 136 -6.07 -13.18 14.26
N ILE A 137 -5.41 -12.69 13.24
CA ILE A 137 -4.36 -11.67 13.36
C ILE A 137 -4.92 -10.31 13.00
N THR A 138 -4.45 -9.29 13.69
CA THR A 138 -4.75 -7.89 13.40
C THR A 138 -4.45 -7.59 11.93
N TYR A 139 -5.48 -7.24 11.17
CA TYR A 139 -5.31 -6.78 9.81
C TYR A 139 -4.60 -5.42 9.80
N LEU A 140 -3.48 -5.38 9.12
CA LEU A 140 -2.68 -4.17 8.97
C LEU A 140 -3.23 -3.34 7.80
N SER A 141 -4.14 -2.43 8.13
CA SER A 141 -4.87 -1.63 7.13
C SER A 141 -4.01 -0.59 6.40
N GLY A 142 -2.79 -0.36 6.84
CA GLY A 142 -1.86 0.66 6.39
C GLY A 142 -1.30 1.44 7.57
N GLY A 143 -0.07 1.92 7.44
CA GLY A 143 0.64 2.70 8.46
C GLY A 143 0.75 4.19 8.13
N TYR A 144 1.58 4.86 8.91
CA TYR A 144 1.82 6.30 8.80
C TYR A 144 2.33 6.72 7.42
N THR A 145 3.24 5.95 6.81
CA THR A 145 3.81 6.26 5.50
C THR A 145 2.73 6.39 4.42
N VAL A 146 1.82 5.41 4.31
CA VAL A 146 0.74 5.48 3.31
C VAL A 146 -0.33 6.49 3.68
N ALA A 147 -0.54 6.78 4.98
CA ALA A 147 -1.43 7.84 5.42
C ALA A 147 -0.90 9.22 5.02
N LYS A 148 0.38 9.47 5.27
CA LYS A 148 1.02 10.77 5.01
C LYS A 148 1.30 11.03 3.53
N PHE A 149 1.72 10.01 2.79
CA PHE A 149 2.22 10.18 1.42
C PHE A 149 1.29 9.62 0.34
N GLY A 150 0.26 8.84 0.69
CA GLY A 150 -0.80 8.41 -0.21
C GLY A 150 -1.77 9.53 -0.56
N SER A 151 -2.82 9.22 -1.30
CA SER A 151 -3.76 10.20 -1.86
C SER A 151 -5.02 10.45 -1.01
N ARG A 152 -5.14 9.84 0.19
CA ARG A 152 -6.34 10.02 1.04
C ARG A 152 -6.66 11.50 1.28
N ASP A 153 -5.67 12.27 1.68
CA ASP A 153 -5.81 13.68 2.06
C ASP A 153 -5.51 14.61 0.87
N GLY A 154 -5.45 14.07 -0.35
CA GLY A 154 -5.21 14.81 -1.59
C GLY A 154 -3.96 14.36 -2.35
N GLY A 155 -3.73 15.02 -3.49
CA GLY A 155 -2.62 14.70 -4.40
C GLY A 155 -2.94 13.53 -5.34
N ASN A 156 -1.96 13.20 -6.20
CA ASN A 156 -2.14 12.26 -7.30
C ASN A 156 -1.25 11.01 -7.20
N VAL A 157 -0.57 10.80 -6.07
CA VAL A 157 0.23 9.61 -5.82
C VAL A 157 -0.48 8.75 -4.79
N ASP A 158 -0.95 7.61 -5.22
CA ASP A 158 -1.62 6.64 -4.37
C ASP A 158 -0.62 5.86 -3.52
N GLY A 159 -1.03 5.36 -2.36
CA GLY A 159 -0.16 4.61 -1.46
C GLY A 159 -0.73 3.24 -1.11
N ILE A 160 0.07 2.17 -1.23
CA ILE A 160 -0.33 0.82 -0.77
C ILE A 160 0.77 0.28 0.14
N GLN A 161 0.41 -0.15 1.35
CA GLN A 161 1.32 -0.90 2.22
C GLN A 161 1.26 -2.37 1.88
N LEU A 162 2.43 -3.00 1.68
CA LEU A 162 2.57 -4.42 1.41
C LEU A 162 3.25 -5.10 2.59
N GLU A 163 2.51 -5.91 3.32
CA GLU A 163 3.02 -6.75 4.40
C GLU A 163 3.31 -8.16 3.87
N PHE A 164 4.50 -8.37 3.34
CA PHE A 164 4.88 -9.67 2.79
C PHE A 164 4.87 -10.76 3.87
N SER A 165 4.27 -11.91 3.55
CA SER A 165 4.25 -13.06 4.44
C SER A 165 5.65 -13.56 4.77
N ARG A 166 5.77 -14.26 5.91
CA ARG A 166 7.04 -14.87 6.30
C ARG A 166 7.52 -15.89 5.25
N ALA A 167 6.62 -16.72 4.71
CA ALA A 167 6.95 -17.71 3.68
C ALA A 167 7.51 -17.04 2.42
N LEU A 168 6.87 -15.96 1.93
CA LEU A 168 7.35 -15.23 0.78
C LEU A 168 8.75 -14.63 1.02
N ARG A 169 8.98 -14.03 2.20
CA ARG A 169 10.29 -13.45 2.56
C ARG A 169 11.38 -14.50 2.74
N SER A 170 11.04 -15.67 3.31
CA SER A 170 12.00 -16.77 3.49
C SER A 170 12.38 -17.44 2.16
N SER A 171 11.47 -17.42 1.17
CA SER A 171 11.71 -17.92 -0.17
C SER A 171 12.03 -16.83 -1.20
N TRP A 172 12.65 -15.72 -0.75
CA TRP A 172 12.92 -14.53 -1.58
C TRP A 172 14.03 -14.78 -2.60
N ASN A 173 13.77 -15.68 -3.53
CA ASN A 173 14.63 -16.05 -4.65
C ASN A 173 14.21 -15.30 -5.93
N HIS A 174 14.92 -15.55 -7.02
CA HIS A 174 14.66 -14.92 -8.32
C HIS A 174 13.21 -15.10 -8.80
N ASN A 175 12.63 -16.28 -8.63
CA ASN A 175 11.24 -16.57 -9.01
C ASN A 175 10.23 -15.78 -8.19
N ALA A 176 10.39 -15.74 -6.85
CA ALA A 176 9.53 -14.95 -5.97
C ALA A 176 9.58 -13.45 -6.29
N LYS A 177 10.78 -12.91 -6.51
CA LYS A 177 10.99 -11.51 -6.93
C LYS A 177 10.28 -11.20 -8.24
N ASN A 178 10.42 -12.06 -9.24
CA ASN A 178 9.78 -11.89 -10.55
C ASN A 178 8.25 -11.94 -10.45
N LYS A 179 7.68 -12.83 -9.64
CA LYS A 179 6.24 -12.89 -9.41
C LYS A 179 5.71 -11.60 -8.79
N VAL A 180 6.37 -11.11 -7.75
CA VAL A 180 5.99 -9.84 -7.10
C VAL A 180 6.11 -8.68 -8.08
N ALA A 181 7.24 -8.57 -8.80
CA ALA A 181 7.46 -7.51 -9.77
C ALA A 181 6.40 -7.54 -10.89
N ARG A 182 6.06 -8.71 -11.42
CA ARG A 182 5.00 -8.85 -12.44
C ARG A 182 3.62 -8.46 -11.92
N ALA A 183 3.28 -8.84 -10.69
CA ALA A 183 2.01 -8.46 -10.09
C ALA A 183 1.89 -6.93 -9.98
N ILE A 184 2.92 -6.27 -9.46
CA ILE A 184 2.98 -4.81 -9.32
C ILE A 184 2.94 -4.13 -10.71
N LEU A 185 3.75 -4.59 -11.65
CA LEU A 185 3.80 -4.03 -13.01
C LEU A 185 2.45 -4.16 -13.73
N ASN A 186 1.80 -5.31 -13.63
CA ASN A 186 0.50 -5.54 -14.26
C ASN A 186 -0.58 -4.68 -13.61
N PHE A 187 -0.59 -4.56 -12.27
CA PHE A 187 -1.47 -3.65 -11.55
C PHE A 187 -1.27 -2.20 -12.01
N HIS A 188 0.00 -1.76 -12.09
CA HIS A 188 0.33 -0.40 -12.53
C HIS A 188 -0.12 -0.15 -13.97
N LYS A 189 0.29 -0.99 -14.91
CA LYS A 189 -0.09 -0.83 -16.34
C LYS A 189 -1.60 -0.82 -16.55
N PHE A 190 -2.34 -1.60 -15.77
CA PHE A 190 -3.79 -1.71 -15.92
C PHE A 190 -4.53 -0.50 -15.34
N ASN A 191 -4.03 0.05 -14.24
CA ASN A 191 -4.74 1.10 -13.48
C ASN A 191 -4.19 2.52 -13.71
N TYR A 192 -2.95 2.65 -14.20
CA TYR A 192 -2.27 3.92 -14.49
C TYR A 192 -1.84 3.99 -15.96
N PRO A 193 -2.76 3.89 -16.93
CA PRO A 193 -2.39 3.94 -18.35
C PRO A 193 -1.82 5.33 -18.71
N GLY A 194 -0.75 5.32 -19.52
CA GLY A 194 -0.06 6.55 -19.93
C GLY A 194 0.96 7.09 -18.92
N GLU A 195 1.13 6.41 -17.78
CA GLU A 195 2.24 6.70 -16.85
C GLU A 195 3.48 5.88 -17.23
N PRO A 196 4.68 6.45 -17.03
CA PRO A 196 5.95 5.78 -17.36
C PRO A 196 6.24 4.54 -16.53
#